data_de49cf8976884e523f20a4a97ba2796a
#
_entry.id   de49cf8976884e523f20a4a97ba2796a
#
_cell.length_a   1.000
_cell.length_b   1.000
_cell.length_c   1.000
_cell.angle_alpha   90.00
_cell.angle_beta   90.00
_cell.angle_gamma   90.00
#
_symmetry.space_group_name_H-M   'P 1'
#
loop_
_entity.id
_entity.type
_entity.pdbx_description
1 polymer ?
#
loop_
_entity_poly.entity_id
_entity_poly.type
_entity_poly.pdbx_seq_one_letter_code
_entity_poly.pdbx_strand_id
1 'polypeptide(L)'
;IQKMANAVKNPKYAAVMDAYKNKKVVFIIDECHRSQFGKMHGQIKKHFERANYIGFTGTPIFEKNKGADGRTTADVFYAGDKLDSCLHRYMIKDAIADGNVLRFSVEYQRTIFAKNLAKGIDPEQLDGPEYCKRHKIDMEPLYHDDERIASIAKHIFEHHEQHVHPQGKDIYTALFAVDKIQTLGKYYDEFKKLNDEAPTDKRLKVAAIFSYEANEDMDDGADEHSQELLDRCMRDYNALYGTAFMIDTFDAYRKDIAKRLKQKDLPQVDILLVVNMFLTGFDAKPLNTLYLDKNLIWHSLVQAYSRTNRVDKVTKQFGQIVSYRNIKQWQDDALTLFSGDGDPNEYLLENYEYYVNQWIN
;
A
#
# COMPACT_ATOMS: atom_id res chain seq x y z
N ILE A 1 15.64 12.80 4.22
CA ILE A 1 15.81 13.66 5.40
C ILE A 1 16.83 13.06 6.36
N GLN A 2 16.71 11.79 6.79
CA GLN A 2 17.60 11.14 7.75
C GLN A 2 19.08 11.23 7.33
N LYS A 3 19.40 10.88 6.08
CA LYS A 3 20.77 10.98 5.55
C LYS A 3 21.30 12.42 5.61
N MET A 4 20.48 13.42 5.31
CA MET A 4 20.85 14.83 5.36
C MET A 4 21.05 15.30 6.80
N ALA A 5 20.11 14.98 7.71
CA ALA A 5 20.24 15.32 9.12
C ALA A 5 21.48 14.68 9.76
N ASN A 6 21.80 13.44 9.37
CA ASN A 6 23.02 12.74 9.81
C ASN A 6 24.28 13.41 9.21
N ALA A 7 24.25 13.82 7.93
CA ALA A 7 25.39 14.49 7.30
C ALA A 7 25.71 15.85 7.95
N VAL A 8 24.69 16.61 8.33
CA VAL A 8 24.85 17.89 9.06
C VAL A 8 25.54 17.69 10.42
N LYS A 9 25.34 16.53 11.07
CA LYS A 9 25.94 16.22 12.38
C LYS A 9 27.28 15.50 12.31
N ASN A 10 27.59 14.89 11.17
CA ASN A 10 28.76 14.03 11.05
C ASN A 10 30.01 14.86 10.74
N PRO A 11 31.06 14.82 11.59
CA PRO A 11 32.32 15.56 11.39
C PRO A 11 32.94 15.32 10.00
N LYS A 12 32.78 14.14 9.41
CA LYS A 12 33.29 13.79 8.09
C LYS A 12 32.72 14.70 6.98
N TYR A 13 31.51 15.16 7.14
CA TYR A 13 30.81 16.00 6.14
C TYR A 13 30.68 17.46 6.59
N ALA A 14 31.12 17.83 7.78
CA ALA A 14 30.94 19.16 8.36
C ALA A 14 31.45 20.26 7.44
N ALA A 15 32.66 20.14 6.91
CA ALA A 15 33.23 21.15 6.01
C ALA A 15 32.38 21.35 4.72
N VAL A 16 31.85 20.27 4.18
CA VAL A 16 30.97 20.34 2.98
C VAL A 16 29.64 20.98 3.35
N MET A 17 29.02 20.59 4.46
CA MET A 17 27.74 21.12 4.92
C MET A 17 27.85 22.60 5.28
N ASP A 18 28.89 22.99 5.99
CA ASP A 18 29.16 24.39 6.38
C ASP A 18 29.44 25.32 5.21
N ALA A 19 30.04 24.81 4.13
CA ALA A 19 30.24 25.58 2.90
C ALA A 19 28.92 26.06 2.24
N TYR A 20 27.79 25.36 2.53
CA TYR A 20 26.46 25.70 2.04
C TYR A 20 25.59 26.42 3.07
N LYS A 21 25.99 26.49 4.34
CA LYS A 21 25.20 27.04 5.45
C LYS A 21 24.61 28.42 5.13
N ASN A 22 25.43 29.32 4.57
CA ASN A 22 25.05 30.70 4.27
C ASN A 22 24.71 30.94 2.79
N LYS A 23 24.70 29.89 1.97
CA LYS A 23 24.34 29.99 0.56
C LYS A 23 22.81 29.86 0.40
N LYS A 24 22.31 30.39 -0.75
CA LYS A 24 20.93 30.15 -1.16
C LYS A 24 20.80 28.69 -1.61
N VAL A 25 20.16 27.87 -0.80
CA VAL A 25 19.90 26.45 -1.06
C VAL A 25 18.42 26.28 -1.35
N VAL A 26 18.06 25.42 -2.30
CA VAL A 26 16.68 25.02 -2.56
C VAL A 26 16.56 23.53 -2.31
N PHE A 27 15.69 23.13 -1.38
CA PHE A 27 15.33 21.76 -1.13
C PHE A 27 14.05 21.42 -1.90
N ILE A 28 14.14 20.47 -2.81
CA ILE A 28 13.00 19.86 -3.49
C ILE A 28 12.71 18.54 -2.78
N ILE A 29 11.53 18.41 -2.21
CA ILE A 29 11.16 17.31 -1.31
C ILE A 29 9.98 16.58 -1.89
N ASP A 30 10.23 15.36 -2.35
CA ASP A 30 9.19 14.43 -2.76
C ASP A 30 8.58 13.72 -1.55
N GLU A 31 7.31 13.28 -1.65
CA GLU A 31 6.53 12.70 -0.55
C GLU A 31 6.64 13.53 0.73
N CYS A 32 6.51 14.83 0.59
CA CYS A 32 6.81 15.79 1.65
C CYS A 32 5.93 15.65 2.90
N HIS A 33 4.77 14.99 2.78
CA HIS A 33 3.90 14.66 3.91
C HIS A 33 4.54 13.70 4.91
N ARG A 34 5.51 12.85 4.48
CA ARG A 34 6.09 11.80 5.34
C ARG A 34 7.18 12.28 6.29
N SER A 35 7.95 13.27 5.88
CA SER A 35 9.28 13.48 6.46
C SER A 35 9.51 14.87 7.05
N GLN A 36 8.50 15.77 6.99
CA GLN A 36 8.70 17.18 7.32
C GLN A 36 8.27 17.56 8.74
N PHE A 37 7.71 16.62 9.49
CA PHE A 37 7.04 16.89 10.76
C PHE A 37 7.89 16.59 12.01
N GLY A 38 9.17 16.22 11.87
CA GLY A 38 9.98 15.76 12.99
C GLY A 38 11.17 16.67 13.35
N LYS A 39 11.87 16.26 14.41
CA LYS A 39 13.10 16.92 14.93
C LYS A 39 14.20 17.06 13.86
N MET A 40 14.28 16.10 12.93
CA MET A 40 15.29 16.10 11.85
C MET A 40 15.10 17.26 10.86
N HIS A 41 13.86 17.57 10.48
CA HIS A 41 13.56 18.72 9.64
C HIS A 41 13.98 20.04 10.31
N GLY A 42 13.68 20.19 11.60
CA GLY A 42 14.11 21.34 12.40
C GLY A 42 15.63 21.52 12.43
N GLN A 43 16.40 20.42 12.45
CA GLN A 43 17.87 20.47 12.41
C GLN A 43 18.40 20.95 11.05
N ILE A 44 17.79 20.45 9.96
CA ILE A 44 18.15 20.90 8.60
C ILE A 44 17.83 22.38 8.42
N LYS A 45 16.65 22.85 8.86
CA LYS A 45 16.26 24.26 8.81
C LYS A 45 17.22 25.16 9.60
N LYS A 46 17.66 24.72 10.78
CA LYS A 46 18.64 25.47 11.60
C LYS A 46 20.02 25.56 10.94
N HIS A 47 20.43 24.53 10.21
CA HIS A 47 21.71 24.53 9.53
C HIS A 47 21.71 25.40 8.28
N PHE A 48 20.64 25.33 7.47
CA PHE A 48 20.50 26.06 6.22
C PHE A 48 19.50 27.22 6.36
N GLU A 49 19.88 28.28 7.05
CA GLU A 49 19.00 29.42 7.41
C GLU A 49 18.42 30.16 6.20
N ARG A 50 19.12 30.14 5.06
CA ARG A 50 18.70 30.79 3.81
C ARG A 50 18.11 29.85 2.79
N ALA A 51 17.70 28.65 3.21
CA ALA A 51 17.13 27.68 2.31
C ALA A 51 15.65 27.93 2.02
N ASN A 52 15.25 27.64 0.77
CA ASN A 52 13.85 27.53 0.35
C ASN A 52 13.47 26.06 0.27
N TYR A 53 12.21 25.76 0.57
CA TYR A 53 11.68 24.41 0.60
C TYR A 53 10.48 24.31 -0.33
N ILE A 54 10.53 23.40 -1.30
CA ILE A 54 9.45 23.10 -2.24
C ILE A 54 9.05 21.64 -2.00
N GLY A 55 7.82 21.41 -1.56
CA GLY A 55 7.28 20.07 -1.29
C GLY A 55 6.37 19.58 -2.42
N PHE A 56 6.55 18.34 -2.82
CA PHE A 56 5.63 17.60 -3.69
C PHE A 56 5.03 16.44 -2.93
N THR A 57 3.74 16.21 -3.12
CA THR A 57 3.04 15.04 -2.57
C THR A 57 1.74 14.78 -3.31
N GLY A 58 1.46 13.52 -3.57
CA GLY A 58 0.15 13.08 -4.08
C GLY A 58 -0.92 12.97 -2.98
N THR A 59 -0.50 12.96 -1.69
CA THR A 59 -1.40 12.75 -0.55
C THR A 59 -1.06 13.72 0.59
N PRO A 60 -1.41 15.02 0.45
CA PRO A 60 -1.11 16.02 1.47
C PRO A 60 -1.85 15.73 2.80
N ILE A 61 -1.29 16.24 3.89
CA ILE A 61 -1.94 16.23 5.20
C ILE A 61 -2.83 17.46 5.29
N PHE A 62 -4.14 17.21 5.43
CA PHE A 62 -5.18 18.20 5.65
C PHE A 62 -5.62 18.23 7.11
N GLU A 63 -6.59 19.08 7.46
CA GLU A 63 -7.16 19.14 8.80
C GLU A 63 -7.76 17.81 9.29
N LYS A 64 -8.42 17.05 8.37
CA LYS A 64 -9.11 15.79 8.70
C LYS A 64 -8.18 14.61 8.95
N ASN A 65 -6.96 14.63 8.39
CA ASN A 65 -6.01 13.51 8.46
C ASN A 65 -4.68 13.88 9.14
N LYS A 66 -4.72 14.87 10.04
CA LYS A 66 -3.55 15.28 10.85
C LYS A 66 -3.00 14.11 11.68
N GLY A 67 -1.68 14.02 11.70
CA GLY A 67 -0.96 13.13 12.61
C GLY A 67 -0.86 13.67 14.05
N ALA A 68 -0.12 12.97 14.88
CA ALA A 68 0.06 13.30 16.30
C ALA A 68 0.70 14.69 16.55
N ASP A 69 1.41 15.25 15.59
CA ASP A 69 2.00 16.59 15.71
C ASP A 69 1.02 17.75 15.40
N GLY A 70 -0.20 17.43 14.96
CA GLY A 70 -1.30 18.35 14.73
C GLY A 70 -1.12 19.33 13.56
N ARG A 71 -0.09 19.16 12.69
CA ARG A 71 0.20 20.06 11.57
C ARG A 71 -0.28 19.50 10.25
N THR A 72 -0.68 20.40 9.34
CA THR A 72 -0.96 20.09 7.94
C THR A 72 0.29 20.27 7.07
N THR A 73 0.24 19.76 5.83
CA THR A 73 1.29 20.03 4.85
C THR A 73 1.44 21.53 4.58
N ALA A 74 0.34 22.27 4.56
CA ALA A 74 0.34 23.73 4.43
C ALA A 74 1.04 24.42 5.61
N ASP A 75 0.85 23.99 6.84
CA ASP A 75 1.52 24.53 8.03
C ASP A 75 3.06 24.44 7.95
N VAL A 76 3.56 23.44 7.23
CA VAL A 76 5.02 23.20 7.12
C VAL A 76 5.65 23.99 5.97
N PHE A 77 4.96 24.11 4.85
CA PHE A 77 5.50 24.67 3.61
C PHE A 77 5.06 26.11 3.34
N TYR A 78 4.15 26.66 4.15
CA TYR A 78 3.58 27.97 3.91
C TYR A 78 3.79 28.97 5.05
N ALA A 79 4.11 30.20 4.67
CA ALA A 79 4.28 31.33 5.57
C ALA A 79 3.18 32.41 5.42
N GLY A 80 2.02 32.08 4.84
CA GLY A 80 0.94 33.04 4.55
C GLY A 80 -0.46 32.48 4.79
N ASP A 81 -1.49 33.13 4.23
CA ASP A 81 -2.87 32.72 4.34
C ASP A 81 -3.07 31.32 3.74
N LYS A 82 -3.64 30.41 4.56
CA LYS A 82 -3.58 28.96 4.34
C LYS A 82 -4.46 28.43 3.20
N LEU A 83 -5.45 29.18 2.75
CA LEU A 83 -6.47 28.66 1.84
C LEU A 83 -5.99 28.52 0.39
N ASP A 84 -5.05 29.36 -0.07
CA ASP A 84 -4.54 29.35 -1.45
C ASP A 84 -3.05 29.00 -1.54
N SER A 85 -2.55 28.28 -0.58
CA SER A 85 -1.13 28.09 -0.37
C SER A 85 -0.49 27.01 -1.24
N CYS A 86 -1.27 26.19 -1.94
CA CYS A 86 -0.74 25.20 -2.85
C CYS A 86 -0.44 25.82 -4.22
N LEU A 87 0.82 25.78 -4.66
CA LEU A 87 1.25 26.33 -5.94
C LEU A 87 0.56 25.65 -7.13
N HIS A 88 0.25 24.37 -7.02
CA HIS A 88 -0.42 23.58 -8.03
C HIS A 88 -1.14 22.40 -7.39
N ARG A 89 -2.36 22.12 -7.84
CA ARG A 89 -3.16 20.94 -7.45
C ARG A 89 -3.44 20.13 -8.70
N TYR A 90 -3.23 18.82 -8.59
CA TYR A 90 -3.58 17.83 -9.60
C TYR A 90 -4.09 16.60 -8.86
N MET A 91 -5.40 16.48 -8.74
CA MET A 91 -6.05 15.48 -7.92
C MET A 91 -6.22 14.18 -8.69
N ILE A 92 -6.57 13.09 -7.99
CA ILE A 92 -6.77 11.78 -8.62
C ILE A 92 -7.87 11.82 -9.68
N LYS A 93 -8.94 12.58 -9.46
CA LYS A 93 -10.01 12.77 -10.44
C LYS A 93 -9.52 13.44 -11.72
N ASP A 94 -8.64 14.43 -11.61
CA ASP A 94 -8.07 15.14 -12.76
C ASP A 94 -7.19 14.18 -13.57
N ALA A 95 -6.39 13.36 -12.88
CA ALA A 95 -5.54 12.35 -13.50
C ALA A 95 -6.35 11.24 -14.21
N ILE A 96 -7.53 10.89 -13.70
CA ILE A 96 -8.44 9.95 -14.34
C ILE A 96 -9.10 10.61 -15.57
N ALA A 97 -9.59 11.85 -15.44
CA ALA A 97 -10.21 12.60 -16.54
C ALA A 97 -9.22 12.79 -17.71
N ASP A 98 -7.94 13.06 -17.42
CA ASP A 98 -6.88 13.17 -18.41
C ASP A 98 -6.41 11.82 -18.98
N GLY A 99 -6.91 10.69 -18.46
CA GLY A 99 -6.49 9.35 -18.89
C GLY A 99 -5.08 8.94 -18.43
N ASN A 100 -4.51 9.64 -17.45
CA ASN A 100 -3.17 9.35 -16.91
C ASN A 100 -3.18 8.18 -15.93
N VAL A 101 -4.32 7.92 -15.29
CA VAL A 101 -4.56 6.76 -14.43
C VAL A 101 -5.97 6.22 -14.63
N LEU A 102 -6.22 5.00 -14.17
CA LEU A 102 -7.51 4.33 -14.27
C LEU A 102 -8.36 4.55 -13.01
N ARG A 103 -9.67 4.33 -13.12
CA ARG A 103 -10.58 4.21 -11.97
C ARG A 103 -10.28 2.94 -11.17
N PHE A 104 -10.87 2.86 -9.97
CA PHE A 104 -10.80 1.66 -9.14
C PHE A 104 -12.12 0.89 -9.19
N SER A 105 -12.01 -0.45 -9.27
CA SER A 105 -13.08 -1.38 -8.93
C SER A 105 -12.77 -1.94 -7.54
N VAL A 106 -13.69 -1.81 -6.60
CA VAL A 106 -13.49 -2.25 -5.22
C VAL A 106 -14.53 -3.29 -4.86
N GLU A 107 -14.04 -4.44 -4.39
CA GLU A 107 -14.83 -5.57 -3.95
C GLU A 107 -14.55 -5.83 -2.47
N TYR A 108 -15.61 -5.99 -1.67
CA TYR A 108 -15.51 -6.31 -0.25
C TYR A 108 -15.97 -7.75 0.00
N GLN A 109 -15.07 -8.56 0.55
CA GLN A 109 -15.35 -9.95 0.91
C GLN A 109 -15.59 -10.09 2.41
N ARG A 110 -16.73 -10.66 2.77
CA ARG A 110 -17.02 -11.02 4.16
C ARG A 110 -16.23 -12.25 4.57
N THR A 111 -15.42 -12.10 5.62
CA THR A 111 -14.49 -13.15 6.05
C THR A 111 -14.61 -13.50 7.53
N ILE A 112 -15.48 -12.82 8.27
CA ILE A 112 -15.72 -13.10 9.69
C ILE A 112 -16.95 -13.98 9.80
N PHE A 113 -16.76 -15.17 10.35
CA PHE A 113 -17.82 -16.15 10.48
C PHE A 113 -18.61 -15.93 11.78
N ALA A 114 -19.95 -16.02 11.70
CA ALA A 114 -20.85 -15.83 12.83
C ALA A 114 -20.52 -16.73 14.04
N LYS A 115 -19.97 -17.92 13.78
CA LYS A 115 -19.56 -18.87 14.84
C LYS A 115 -18.40 -18.36 15.72
N ASN A 116 -17.62 -17.42 15.21
CA ASN A 116 -16.45 -16.84 15.90
C ASN A 116 -16.85 -15.59 16.70
N LEU A 117 -18.11 -15.21 16.67
CA LEU A 117 -18.61 -14.02 17.36
C LEU A 117 -19.29 -14.37 18.68
N ALA A 118 -19.17 -13.47 19.66
CA ALA A 118 -19.90 -13.60 20.91
C ALA A 118 -21.43 -13.58 20.67
N LYS A 119 -22.17 -14.31 21.49
CA LYS A 119 -23.64 -14.41 21.37
C LYS A 119 -24.28 -13.01 21.42
N GLY A 120 -25.06 -12.69 20.39
CA GLY A 120 -25.76 -11.39 20.29
C GLY A 120 -25.01 -10.34 19.45
N ILE A 121 -23.85 -10.66 18.89
CA ILE A 121 -23.18 -9.81 17.92
C ILE A 121 -23.70 -10.14 16.52
N ASP A 122 -24.16 -9.10 15.82
CA ASP A 122 -24.63 -9.21 14.45
C ASP A 122 -23.44 -9.12 13.48
N PRO A 123 -23.15 -10.19 12.70
CA PRO A 123 -22.05 -10.18 11.73
C PRO A 123 -22.21 -9.09 10.65
N GLU A 124 -23.46 -8.71 10.36
CA GLU A 124 -23.73 -7.69 9.33
C GLU A 124 -23.39 -6.28 9.80
N GLN A 125 -23.39 -6.06 11.12
CA GLN A 125 -23.04 -4.77 11.72
C GLN A 125 -21.56 -4.65 12.11
N LEU A 126 -20.75 -5.69 11.97
CA LEU A 126 -19.28 -5.61 12.10
C LEU A 126 -18.67 -4.73 10.97
N ASP A 127 -19.49 -3.94 10.33
CA ASP A 127 -19.20 -3.15 9.16
C ASP A 127 -18.46 -1.84 9.46
N GLY A 128 -18.11 -1.57 10.68
CA GLY A 128 -17.37 -0.35 10.95
C GLY A 128 -16.69 -0.33 12.32
N PRO A 129 -15.60 0.44 12.45
CA PRO A 129 -14.88 0.61 13.70
C PRO A 129 -15.77 1.15 14.84
N GLU A 130 -16.79 1.91 14.51
CA GLU A 130 -17.77 2.47 15.46
C GLU A 130 -18.62 1.39 16.14
N TYR A 131 -19.10 0.39 15.39
CA TYR A 131 -19.86 -0.72 15.96
C TYR A 131 -18.99 -1.56 16.90
N CYS A 132 -17.79 -1.92 16.43
CA CYS A 132 -16.84 -2.68 17.26
C CYS A 132 -16.45 -1.94 18.52
N LYS A 133 -16.21 -0.64 18.44
CA LYS A 133 -15.91 0.21 19.60
C LYS A 133 -17.06 0.27 20.59
N ARG A 134 -18.30 0.46 20.10
CA ARG A 134 -19.52 0.51 20.91
C ARG A 134 -19.77 -0.79 21.66
N HIS A 135 -19.57 -1.92 20.99
CA HIS A 135 -19.79 -3.25 21.56
C HIS A 135 -18.55 -3.86 22.22
N LYS A 136 -17.44 -3.10 22.29
CA LYS A 136 -16.14 -3.54 22.85
C LYS A 136 -15.63 -4.85 22.23
N ILE A 137 -15.81 -4.97 20.92
CA ILE A 137 -15.35 -6.14 20.15
C ILE A 137 -13.87 -5.93 19.81
N ASP A 138 -13.03 -6.85 20.26
CA ASP A 138 -11.66 -6.94 19.79
C ASP A 138 -11.61 -7.70 18.46
N MET A 139 -11.26 -6.99 17.40
CA MET A 139 -11.18 -7.57 16.05
C MET A 139 -9.86 -8.31 15.80
N GLU A 140 -8.82 -8.06 16.59
CA GLU A 140 -7.48 -8.63 16.38
C GLU A 140 -7.51 -10.16 16.36
N PRO A 141 -8.09 -10.87 17.36
CA PRO A 141 -8.14 -12.33 17.31
C PRO A 141 -8.94 -12.86 16.12
N LEU A 142 -9.99 -12.15 15.70
CA LEU A 142 -10.83 -12.55 14.57
C LEU A 142 -10.08 -12.41 13.24
N TYR A 143 -9.27 -11.39 13.11
CA TYR A 143 -8.46 -11.17 11.89
C TYR A 143 -7.36 -12.21 11.72
N HIS A 144 -6.80 -12.73 12.81
CA HIS A 144 -5.71 -13.70 12.80
C HIS A 144 -6.15 -15.17 12.98
N ASP A 145 -7.46 -15.42 12.92
CA ASP A 145 -8.04 -16.76 12.96
C ASP A 145 -7.57 -17.60 11.77
N ASP A 146 -7.06 -18.80 12.04
CA ASP A 146 -6.44 -19.65 11.03
C ASP A 146 -7.45 -20.14 9.97
N GLU A 147 -8.71 -20.40 10.36
CA GLU A 147 -9.77 -20.80 9.43
C GLU A 147 -10.13 -19.65 8.49
N ARG A 148 -10.16 -18.40 9.00
CA ARG A 148 -10.35 -17.22 8.20
C ARG A 148 -9.20 -17.02 7.20
N ILE A 149 -7.95 -17.16 7.64
CA ILE A 149 -6.76 -17.06 6.79
C ILE A 149 -6.80 -18.08 5.67
N ALA A 150 -7.08 -19.36 6.00
CA ALA A 150 -7.21 -20.41 5.00
C ALA A 150 -8.35 -20.15 4.00
N SER A 151 -9.49 -19.63 4.46
CA SER A 151 -10.62 -19.27 3.60
C SER A 151 -10.28 -18.15 2.64
N ILE A 152 -9.56 -17.10 3.09
CA ILE A 152 -9.11 -15.99 2.25
C ILE A 152 -8.08 -16.49 1.22
N ALA A 153 -7.08 -17.26 1.65
CA ALA A 153 -6.09 -17.83 0.73
C ALA A 153 -6.75 -18.65 -0.36
N LYS A 154 -7.72 -19.49 0.00
CA LYS A 154 -8.51 -20.29 -0.93
C LYS A 154 -9.31 -19.41 -1.89
N HIS A 155 -10.02 -18.40 -1.39
CA HIS A 155 -10.77 -17.47 -2.23
C HIS A 155 -9.86 -16.77 -3.25
N ILE A 156 -8.71 -16.27 -2.82
CA ILE A 156 -7.73 -15.65 -3.74
C ILE A 156 -7.29 -16.68 -4.79
N PHE A 157 -6.94 -17.90 -4.37
CA PHE A 157 -6.43 -18.94 -5.25
C PHE A 157 -7.45 -19.32 -6.34
N GLU A 158 -8.72 -19.47 -5.97
CA GLU A 158 -9.80 -19.86 -6.88
C GLU A 158 -10.22 -18.74 -7.85
N HIS A 159 -10.11 -17.47 -7.44
CA HIS A 159 -10.60 -16.33 -8.23
C HIS A 159 -9.48 -15.46 -8.83
N HIS A 160 -8.21 -15.79 -8.58
CA HIS A 160 -7.08 -14.98 -9.01
C HIS A 160 -7.08 -14.71 -10.51
N GLU A 161 -7.33 -15.74 -11.31
CA GLU A 161 -7.38 -15.62 -12.77
C GLU A 161 -8.42 -14.58 -13.23
N GLN A 162 -9.59 -14.55 -12.60
CA GLN A 162 -10.66 -13.59 -12.93
C GLN A 162 -10.25 -12.16 -12.58
N HIS A 163 -9.54 -11.95 -11.48
CA HIS A 163 -9.11 -10.63 -11.03
C HIS A 163 -7.94 -10.07 -11.84
N VAL A 164 -7.05 -10.92 -12.37
CA VAL A 164 -5.86 -10.49 -13.12
C VAL A 164 -6.04 -10.57 -14.65
N HIS A 165 -7.14 -11.16 -15.11
CA HIS A 165 -7.48 -11.28 -16.53
C HIS A 165 -8.88 -10.72 -16.85
N PRO A 166 -9.17 -9.45 -16.54
CA PRO A 166 -10.53 -8.93 -16.69
C PRO A 166 -11.06 -8.98 -18.12
N GLN A 167 -10.20 -9.18 -19.13
CA GLN A 167 -10.60 -9.33 -20.55
C GLN A 167 -9.76 -10.37 -21.33
N GLY A 168 -9.31 -11.42 -20.70
CA GLY A 168 -9.05 -12.72 -21.34
C GLY A 168 -7.63 -13.06 -21.75
N LYS A 169 -6.74 -12.24 -22.26
CA LYS A 169 -5.44 -12.72 -22.77
C LYS A 169 -4.18 -12.12 -22.15
N ASP A 170 -4.28 -10.93 -21.61
CA ASP A 170 -3.14 -10.29 -20.97
C ASP A 170 -3.04 -10.70 -19.51
N ILE A 171 -1.87 -11.14 -19.10
CA ILE A 171 -1.58 -11.53 -17.72
C ILE A 171 -1.15 -10.28 -16.94
N TYR A 172 -1.78 -10.08 -15.81
CA TYR A 172 -1.45 -9.03 -14.85
C TYR A 172 -1.00 -9.64 -13.53
N THR A 173 -0.36 -8.84 -12.70
CA THR A 173 0.18 -9.27 -11.40
C THR A 173 -0.63 -8.69 -10.27
N ALA A 174 -0.49 -9.27 -9.07
CA ALA A 174 -1.17 -8.81 -7.87
C ALA A 174 -0.19 -8.57 -6.70
N LEU A 175 -0.56 -7.62 -5.84
CA LEU A 175 -0.04 -7.51 -4.48
C LEU A 175 -1.06 -8.09 -3.50
N PHE A 176 -0.59 -8.74 -2.45
CA PHE A 176 -1.40 -9.10 -1.31
C PHE A 176 -0.81 -8.44 -0.05
N ALA A 177 -1.48 -7.40 0.44
CA ALA A 177 -1.07 -6.64 1.60
C ALA A 177 -1.73 -7.21 2.86
N VAL A 178 -0.91 -7.56 3.83
CA VAL A 178 -1.33 -8.06 5.14
C VAL A 178 -0.78 -7.19 6.27
N ASP A 179 -1.33 -7.31 7.47
CA ASP A 179 -1.02 -6.42 8.58
C ASP A 179 0.33 -6.72 9.25
N LYS A 180 0.68 -8.00 9.46
CA LYS A 180 1.85 -8.45 10.24
C LYS A 180 2.66 -9.51 9.49
N ILE A 181 3.93 -9.66 9.88
CA ILE A 181 4.84 -10.67 9.31
C ILE A 181 4.36 -12.09 9.64
N GLN A 182 3.87 -12.32 10.87
CA GLN A 182 3.33 -13.63 11.26
C GLN A 182 2.11 -14.01 10.42
N THR A 183 1.20 -13.05 10.17
CA THR A 183 0.03 -13.25 9.29
C THR A 183 0.46 -13.55 7.86
N LEU A 184 1.49 -12.84 7.37
CA LEU A 184 2.08 -13.11 6.05
C LEU A 184 2.60 -14.55 5.95
N GLY A 185 3.30 -15.03 6.99
CA GLY A 185 3.80 -16.40 7.06
C GLY A 185 2.69 -17.45 6.95
N LYS A 186 1.59 -17.26 7.68
CA LYS A 186 0.42 -18.13 7.62
C LYS A 186 -0.20 -18.17 6.21
N TYR A 187 -0.38 -17.01 5.57
CA TYR A 187 -0.87 -16.94 4.18
C TYR A 187 0.09 -17.61 3.21
N TYR A 188 1.40 -17.43 3.39
CA TYR A 188 2.41 -18.04 2.54
C TYR A 188 2.32 -19.57 2.61
N ASP A 189 2.15 -20.12 3.81
CA ASP A 189 1.99 -21.56 4.04
C ASP A 189 0.69 -22.11 3.42
N GLU A 190 -0.43 -21.39 3.54
CA GLU A 190 -1.69 -21.79 2.91
C GLU A 190 -1.60 -21.77 1.37
N PHE A 191 -0.97 -20.75 0.77
CA PHE A 191 -0.75 -20.76 -0.68
C PHE A 191 0.16 -21.89 -1.14
N LYS A 192 1.17 -22.26 -0.35
CA LYS A 192 2.04 -23.40 -0.65
C LYS A 192 1.25 -24.70 -0.65
N LYS A 193 0.44 -24.91 0.36
CA LYS A 193 -0.45 -26.08 0.47
C LYS A 193 -1.44 -26.16 -0.70
N LEU A 194 -2.10 -25.06 -1.05
CA LEU A 194 -3.01 -24.99 -2.19
C LEU A 194 -2.29 -25.29 -3.52
N ASN A 195 -1.07 -24.78 -3.70
CA ASN A 195 -0.24 -25.08 -4.86
C ASN A 195 0.17 -26.56 -4.93
N ASP A 196 0.49 -27.20 -3.80
CA ASP A 196 0.87 -28.62 -3.75
C ASP A 196 -0.29 -29.53 -4.15
N GLU A 197 -1.52 -29.15 -3.80
CA GLU A 197 -2.75 -29.86 -4.13
C GLU A 197 -3.23 -29.60 -5.58
N ALA A 198 -2.81 -28.49 -6.18
CA ALA A 198 -3.28 -28.04 -7.48
C ALA A 198 -2.54 -28.71 -8.66
N PRO A 199 -3.23 -28.90 -9.81
CA PRO A 199 -2.58 -29.24 -11.08
C PRO A 199 -1.53 -28.19 -11.45
N THR A 200 -0.47 -28.62 -12.16
CA THR A 200 0.70 -27.78 -12.48
C THR A 200 0.33 -26.49 -13.24
N ASP A 201 -0.66 -26.57 -14.12
CA ASP A 201 -1.14 -25.45 -14.94
C ASP A 201 -1.99 -24.43 -14.16
N LYS A 202 -2.42 -24.77 -12.93
CA LYS A 202 -3.20 -23.92 -12.03
C LYS A 202 -2.38 -23.36 -10.87
N ARG A 203 -1.11 -23.73 -10.76
CA ARG A 203 -0.22 -23.26 -9.69
C ARG A 203 0.11 -21.79 -9.83
N LEU A 204 0.04 -21.05 -8.73
CA LEU A 204 0.39 -19.65 -8.67
C LEU A 204 1.85 -19.46 -8.22
N LYS A 205 2.55 -18.55 -8.90
CA LYS A 205 3.91 -18.13 -8.52
C LYS A 205 3.80 -17.07 -7.42
N VAL A 206 3.81 -17.53 -6.19
CA VAL A 206 3.69 -16.69 -5.01
C VAL A 206 5.08 -16.34 -4.48
N ALA A 207 5.33 -15.07 -4.24
CA ALA A 207 6.54 -14.58 -3.59
C ALA A 207 6.16 -13.72 -2.36
N ALA A 208 7.10 -13.52 -1.46
CA ALA A 208 6.89 -12.69 -0.28
C ALA A 208 8.08 -11.79 -0.01
N ILE A 209 7.83 -10.56 0.40
CA ILE A 209 8.89 -9.62 0.79
C ILE A 209 8.41 -8.71 1.92
N PHE A 210 9.25 -8.55 2.93
CA PHE A 210 9.02 -7.67 4.07
C PHE A 210 10.35 -7.20 4.65
N SER A 211 10.34 -6.09 5.41
CA SER A 211 11.54 -5.63 6.13
C SER A 211 11.72 -6.47 7.39
N TYR A 212 12.90 -7.00 7.55
CA TYR A 212 13.31 -7.78 8.74
C TYR A 212 14.15 -6.96 9.71
N GLU A 213 14.52 -5.73 9.36
CA GLU A 213 15.22 -4.81 10.26
C GLU A 213 14.18 -4.05 11.11
N ALA A 214 14.49 -3.86 12.39
CA ALA A 214 13.69 -3.04 13.28
C ALA A 214 13.62 -1.60 12.75
N ASN A 215 12.48 -1.20 12.26
CA ASN A 215 12.18 0.20 11.94
C ASN A 215 11.49 0.85 13.13
N GLU A 216 11.89 2.08 13.47
CA GLU A 216 11.33 2.87 14.59
C GLU A 216 9.80 3.07 14.51
N ASP A 217 9.18 2.79 13.35
CA ASP A 217 7.74 2.96 13.09
C ASP A 217 6.96 1.63 13.12
N MET A 218 7.58 0.49 13.45
CA MET A 218 6.94 -0.83 13.48
C MET A 218 7.14 -1.51 14.82
N ASP A 219 6.02 -1.83 15.46
CA ASP A 219 5.94 -2.59 16.71
C ASP A 219 6.31 -4.08 16.56
N ASP A 220 6.44 -4.55 15.30
CA ASP A 220 6.91 -5.89 14.95
C ASP A 220 8.43 -5.87 14.83
N GLY A 221 9.10 -6.03 15.97
CA GLY A 221 10.56 -6.12 16.04
C GLY A 221 11.12 -7.24 15.16
N ALA A 222 12.29 -7.00 14.58
CA ALA A 222 13.08 -8.04 13.92
C ALA A 222 13.38 -9.13 14.95
N ASP A 223 12.64 -10.23 14.88
CA ASP A 223 12.94 -11.44 15.65
C ASP A 223 13.60 -12.48 14.72
N GLU A 224 14.31 -13.45 15.33
CA GLU A 224 14.92 -14.57 14.57
C GLU A 224 13.89 -15.27 13.67
N HIS A 225 12.65 -15.34 14.10
CA HIS A 225 11.56 -15.99 13.37
C HIS A 225 11.19 -15.26 12.05
N SER A 226 11.20 -13.93 12.05
CA SER A 226 10.97 -13.13 10.83
C SER A 226 12.10 -13.32 9.82
N GLN A 227 13.34 -13.43 10.28
CA GLN A 227 14.47 -13.69 9.41
C GLN A 227 14.45 -15.10 8.80
N GLU A 228 14.10 -16.12 9.61
CA GLU A 228 13.92 -17.49 9.13
C GLU A 228 12.82 -17.61 8.08
N LEU A 229 11.69 -16.92 8.28
CA LEU A 229 10.60 -16.88 7.34
C LEU A 229 11.05 -16.24 6.01
N LEU A 230 11.75 -15.11 6.06
CA LEU A 230 12.26 -14.46 4.85
C LEU A 230 13.24 -15.36 4.10
N ASP A 231 14.17 -16.02 4.81
CA ASP A 231 15.12 -16.95 4.21
C ASP A 231 14.41 -18.13 3.50
N ARG A 232 13.37 -18.66 4.12
CA ARG A 232 12.51 -19.70 3.51
C ARG A 232 11.84 -19.19 2.24
N CYS A 233 11.23 -18.01 2.27
CA CYS A 233 10.61 -17.40 1.11
C CYS A 233 11.63 -17.16 -0.03
N MET A 234 12.86 -16.73 0.30
CA MET A 234 13.93 -16.54 -0.67
C MET A 234 14.41 -17.87 -1.27
N ARG A 235 14.51 -18.93 -0.51
CA ARG A 235 14.85 -20.28 -1.01
C ARG A 235 13.81 -20.79 -1.99
N ASP A 236 12.53 -20.68 -1.68
CA ASP A 236 11.43 -21.09 -2.56
C ASP A 236 11.44 -20.25 -3.85
N TYR A 237 11.67 -18.94 -3.73
CA TYR A 237 11.84 -18.05 -4.88
C TYR A 237 13.03 -18.42 -5.76
N ASN A 238 14.18 -18.74 -5.15
CA ASN A 238 15.37 -19.18 -5.87
C ASN A 238 15.10 -20.47 -6.66
N ALA A 239 14.39 -21.43 -6.06
CA ALA A 239 14.01 -22.66 -6.74
C ALA A 239 13.06 -22.38 -7.91
N LEU A 240 12.12 -21.43 -7.75
CA LEU A 240 11.13 -21.09 -8.79
C LEU A 240 11.76 -20.38 -10.01
N TYR A 241 12.75 -19.51 -9.78
CA TYR A 241 13.30 -18.63 -10.80
C TYR A 241 14.76 -18.92 -11.19
N GLY A 242 15.38 -19.94 -10.59
CA GLY A 242 16.79 -20.28 -10.86
C GLY A 242 17.78 -19.21 -10.39
N THR A 243 17.47 -18.56 -9.27
CA THR A 243 18.31 -17.52 -8.65
C THR A 243 19.01 -18.04 -7.39
N ALA A 244 19.87 -17.24 -6.76
CA ALA A 244 20.64 -17.65 -5.58
C ALA A 244 20.72 -16.51 -4.54
N PHE A 245 19.59 -15.87 -4.24
CA PHE A 245 19.53 -14.79 -3.25
C PHE A 245 19.61 -15.35 -1.81
N MET A 246 20.25 -14.58 -0.95
CA MET A 246 20.36 -14.80 0.50
C MET A 246 20.04 -13.52 1.25
N ILE A 247 19.95 -13.57 2.57
CA ILE A 247 19.58 -12.42 3.42
C ILE A 247 20.52 -11.22 3.19
N ASP A 248 21.82 -11.45 3.09
CA ASP A 248 22.83 -10.41 2.82
C ASP A 248 22.74 -9.81 1.40
N THR A 249 22.04 -10.47 0.48
CA THR A 249 21.72 -9.97 -0.87
C THR A 249 20.27 -9.48 -1.00
N PHE A 250 19.62 -9.13 0.09
CA PHE A 250 18.21 -8.71 0.13
C PHE A 250 17.86 -7.60 -0.88
N ASP A 251 18.74 -6.62 -1.06
CA ASP A 251 18.53 -5.56 -2.06
C ASP A 251 18.49 -6.07 -3.50
N ALA A 252 19.27 -7.11 -3.82
CA ALA A 252 19.23 -7.74 -5.14
C ALA A 252 17.93 -8.54 -5.32
N TYR A 253 17.50 -9.29 -4.31
CA TYR A 253 16.21 -9.98 -4.27
C TYR A 253 15.04 -9.00 -4.50
N ARG A 254 14.99 -7.90 -3.75
CA ARG A 254 13.98 -6.85 -3.92
C ARG A 254 13.95 -6.27 -5.33
N LYS A 255 15.12 -6.04 -5.93
CA LYS A 255 15.25 -5.53 -7.31
C LYS A 255 14.78 -6.55 -8.35
N ASP A 256 15.03 -7.85 -8.15
CA ASP A 256 14.58 -8.90 -9.05
C ASP A 256 13.06 -9.06 -9.01
N ILE A 257 12.44 -9.09 -7.82
CA ILE A 257 10.99 -9.06 -7.66
C ILE A 257 10.38 -7.85 -8.40
N ALA A 258 10.95 -6.66 -8.18
CA ALA A 258 10.48 -5.45 -8.84
C ALA A 258 10.52 -5.53 -10.37
N LYS A 259 11.54 -6.18 -10.94
CA LYS A 259 11.62 -6.44 -12.39
C LYS A 259 10.53 -7.39 -12.85
N ARG A 260 10.30 -8.51 -12.14
CA ARG A 260 9.27 -9.51 -12.49
C ARG A 260 7.85 -8.99 -12.37
N LEU A 261 7.60 -7.99 -11.54
CA LEU A 261 6.32 -7.30 -11.48
C LEU A 261 6.14 -6.24 -12.61
N LYS A 262 7.23 -5.77 -13.21
CA LYS A 262 7.22 -4.70 -14.24
C LYS A 262 7.33 -5.22 -15.66
N GLN A 263 8.09 -6.29 -15.89
CA GLN A 263 8.54 -6.74 -17.19
C GLN A 263 7.79 -8.01 -17.60
N LYS A 264 7.01 -7.91 -18.67
CA LYS A 264 6.18 -9.02 -19.19
C LYS A 264 6.98 -10.06 -19.98
N ASP A 265 8.21 -9.75 -20.34
CA ASP A 265 9.17 -10.65 -21.00
C ASP A 265 9.91 -11.59 -20.05
N LEU A 266 9.81 -11.36 -18.75
CA LEU A 266 10.34 -12.24 -17.71
C LEU A 266 9.22 -13.15 -17.14
N PRO A 267 9.58 -14.32 -16.60
CA PRO A 267 8.64 -15.10 -15.77
C PRO A 267 8.16 -14.24 -14.61
N GLN A 268 6.88 -13.87 -14.62
CA GLN A 268 6.30 -12.93 -13.64
C GLN A 268 6.04 -13.61 -12.29
N VAL A 269 5.93 -12.82 -11.25
CA VAL A 269 5.32 -13.18 -9.97
C VAL A 269 3.82 -12.95 -10.12
N ASP A 270 2.99 -13.95 -9.84
CA ASP A 270 1.55 -13.82 -9.93
C ASP A 270 0.99 -13.04 -8.73
N ILE A 271 1.43 -13.40 -7.52
CA ILE A 271 1.05 -12.72 -6.27
C ILE A 271 2.29 -12.42 -5.43
N LEU A 272 2.48 -11.16 -5.06
CA LEU A 272 3.50 -10.75 -4.10
C LEU A 272 2.86 -10.42 -2.75
N LEU A 273 3.17 -11.22 -1.71
CA LEU A 273 2.77 -10.96 -0.33
C LEU A 273 3.68 -9.90 0.29
N VAL A 274 3.07 -8.89 0.90
CA VAL A 274 3.79 -7.76 1.50
C VAL A 274 3.14 -7.32 2.80
N VAL A 275 3.94 -6.73 3.71
CA VAL A 275 3.39 -6.02 4.88
C VAL A 275 3.26 -4.52 4.54
N ASN A 276 4.36 -3.84 4.21
CA ASN A 276 4.36 -2.42 3.84
C ASN A 276 5.15 -2.13 2.56
N MET A 277 6.11 -2.98 2.23
CA MET A 277 6.95 -2.81 1.05
C MET A 277 6.09 -2.84 -0.22
N PHE A 278 6.47 -2.08 -1.23
CA PHE A 278 5.77 -1.94 -2.51
C PHE A 278 4.40 -1.25 -2.46
N LEU A 279 3.79 -1.04 -1.30
CA LEU A 279 2.53 -0.29 -1.19
C LEU A 279 2.70 1.20 -1.48
N THR A 280 3.92 1.71 -1.34
CA THR A 280 4.23 3.12 -1.62
C THR A 280 5.49 3.22 -2.47
N GLY A 281 5.56 4.23 -3.36
CA GLY A 281 6.75 4.51 -4.18
C GLY A 281 7.09 3.47 -5.25
N PHE A 282 6.24 2.46 -5.48
CA PHE A 282 6.44 1.44 -6.51
C PHE A 282 5.52 1.69 -7.70
N ASP A 283 6.06 1.60 -8.90
CA ASP A 283 5.33 1.78 -10.15
C ASP A 283 5.53 0.58 -11.07
N ALA A 284 4.43 -0.11 -11.41
CA ALA A 284 4.42 -1.24 -12.32
C ALA A 284 3.10 -1.25 -13.11
N LYS A 285 3.17 -1.08 -14.42
CA LYS A 285 1.99 -1.11 -15.29
C LYS A 285 1.26 -2.45 -15.26
N PRO A 286 1.94 -3.62 -15.22
CA PRO A 286 1.29 -4.92 -15.14
C PRO A 286 0.61 -5.19 -13.79
N LEU A 287 0.88 -4.42 -12.74
CA LEU A 287 0.22 -4.59 -11.45
C LEU A 287 -1.22 -4.09 -11.54
N ASN A 288 -2.18 -5.01 -11.55
CA ASN A 288 -3.60 -4.71 -11.68
C ASN A 288 -4.39 -4.88 -10.39
N THR A 289 -4.02 -5.83 -9.55
CA THR A 289 -4.85 -6.26 -8.43
C THR A 289 -4.14 -6.04 -7.10
N LEU A 290 -4.88 -5.52 -6.12
CA LEU A 290 -4.49 -5.45 -4.72
C LEU A 290 -5.48 -6.25 -3.89
N TYR A 291 -5.03 -7.36 -3.32
CA TYR A 291 -5.70 -8.05 -2.24
C TYR A 291 -5.30 -7.38 -0.93
N LEU A 292 -6.27 -7.13 -0.06
CA LEU A 292 -6.06 -6.35 1.14
C LEU A 292 -6.68 -7.02 2.37
N ASP A 293 -5.83 -7.56 3.24
CA ASP A 293 -6.18 -7.99 4.60
C ASP A 293 -5.43 -7.16 5.64
N LYS A 294 -5.62 -5.85 5.52
CA LYS A 294 -4.97 -4.84 6.35
C LYS A 294 -5.84 -3.60 6.44
N ASN A 295 -5.88 -3.00 7.62
CA ASN A 295 -6.52 -1.70 7.80
C ASN A 295 -5.60 -0.61 7.26
N LEU A 296 -6.03 0.05 6.20
CA LEU A 296 -5.38 1.22 5.64
C LEU A 296 -6.30 2.43 5.77
N ILE A 297 -5.73 3.57 6.14
CA ILE A 297 -6.46 4.82 6.34
C ILE A 297 -5.77 5.96 5.57
N TRP A 298 -6.56 6.95 5.14
CA TRP A 298 -6.09 8.18 4.53
C TRP A 298 -5.07 7.96 3.40
N HIS A 299 -3.91 8.59 3.52
CA HIS A 299 -2.85 8.55 2.50
C HIS A 299 -2.32 7.13 2.21
N SER A 300 -2.21 6.28 3.24
CA SER A 300 -1.74 4.90 3.04
C SER A 300 -2.70 4.06 2.18
N LEU A 301 -4.02 4.28 2.33
CA LEU A 301 -5.04 3.64 1.51
C LEU A 301 -4.95 4.10 0.06
N VAL A 302 -4.97 5.42 -0.18
CA VAL A 302 -4.94 5.96 -1.55
C VAL A 302 -3.63 5.59 -2.25
N GLN A 303 -2.50 5.60 -1.54
CA GLN A 303 -1.21 5.20 -2.10
C GLN A 303 -1.16 3.72 -2.48
N ALA A 304 -1.73 2.83 -1.65
CA ALA A 304 -1.80 1.40 -1.95
C ALA A 304 -2.71 1.14 -3.16
N TYR A 305 -3.90 1.74 -3.19
CA TYR A 305 -4.82 1.63 -4.32
C TYR A 305 -4.16 2.12 -5.62
N SER A 306 -3.46 3.24 -5.57
CA SER A 306 -2.77 3.83 -6.72
C SER A 306 -1.61 2.99 -7.28
N ARG A 307 -1.30 1.84 -6.66
CA ARG A 307 -0.38 0.87 -7.28
C ARG A 307 -1.04 0.13 -8.44
N THR A 308 -2.36 -0.04 -8.40
CA THR A 308 -3.11 -0.88 -9.37
C THR A 308 -3.61 -0.10 -10.60
N ASN A 309 -3.74 1.21 -10.53
CA ASN A 309 -4.45 2.02 -11.52
C ASN A 309 -3.58 2.62 -12.64
N ARG A 310 -2.36 2.14 -12.82
CA ARG A 310 -1.50 2.60 -13.93
C ARG A 310 -2.03 2.14 -15.27
N VAL A 311 -2.10 3.07 -16.22
CA VAL A 311 -2.49 2.76 -17.61
C VAL A 311 -1.45 1.84 -18.24
N ASP A 312 -1.93 0.74 -18.82
CA ASP A 312 -1.09 -0.21 -19.57
C ASP A 312 -1.69 -0.40 -20.98
N LYS A 313 -2.37 -1.53 -21.22
CA LYS A 313 -3.08 -1.83 -22.46
C LYS A 313 -4.57 -1.59 -22.31
N VAL A 314 -5.29 -1.58 -23.41
CA VAL A 314 -6.77 -1.47 -23.46
C VAL A 314 -7.45 -2.55 -22.60
N THR A 315 -6.83 -3.71 -22.46
CA THR A 315 -7.31 -4.83 -21.63
C THR A 315 -7.29 -4.54 -20.13
N LYS A 316 -6.50 -3.56 -19.66
CA LYS A 316 -6.51 -3.08 -18.28
C LYS A 316 -7.44 -1.87 -18.17
N GLN A 317 -8.67 -2.10 -17.77
CA GLN A 317 -9.69 -1.06 -17.73
C GLN A 317 -9.77 -0.30 -16.40
N PHE A 318 -9.37 -0.93 -15.30
CA PHE A 318 -9.40 -0.38 -13.94
C PHE A 318 -8.33 -1.03 -13.06
N GLY A 319 -8.06 -0.41 -11.92
CA GLY A 319 -7.31 -1.04 -10.83
C GLY A 319 -8.26 -1.85 -9.95
N GLN A 320 -8.01 -3.15 -9.79
CA GLN A 320 -8.84 -4.05 -8.98
C GLN A 320 -8.38 -4.05 -7.53
N ILE A 321 -9.30 -3.82 -6.61
CA ILE A 321 -9.08 -3.92 -5.17
C ILE A 321 -10.04 -4.97 -4.61
N VAL A 322 -9.51 -5.95 -3.88
CA VAL A 322 -10.33 -6.95 -3.17
C VAL A 322 -9.99 -6.87 -1.69
N SER A 323 -10.91 -6.35 -0.90
CA SER A 323 -10.70 -6.14 0.54
C SER A 323 -11.36 -7.23 1.36
N TYR A 324 -10.58 -7.82 2.26
CA TYR A 324 -11.01 -8.79 3.28
C TYR A 324 -11.19 -8.14 4.66
N ARG A 325 -11.04 -6.82 4.72
CA ARG A 325 -11.33 -5.97 5.88
C ARG A 325 -12.45 -5.01 5.53
N ASN A 326 -13.26 -4.71 6.50
CA ASN A 326 -14.28 -3.70 6.32
C ASN A 326 -13.70 -2.30 6.51
N ILE A 327 -13.17 -1.78 5.45
CA ILE A 327 -12.56 -0.44 5.39
C ILE A 327 -13.38 0.54 4.54
N LYS A 328 -14.65 0.20 4.22
CA LYS A 328 -15.47 1.01 3.32
C LYS A 328 -15.58 2.46 3.78
N GLN A 329 -15.87 2.70 5.05
CA GLN A 329 -15.95 4.06 5.59
C GLN A 329 -14.63 4.83 5.45
N TRP A 330 -13.50 4.19 5.77
CA TRP A 330 -12.18 4.81 5.62
C TRP A 330 -11.80 5.04 4.17
N GLN A 331 -12.23 4.16 3.26
CA GLN A 331 -12.07 4.35 1.83
C GLN A 331 -12.83 5.58 1.35
N ASP A 332 -14.13 5.67 1.68
CA ASP A 332 -14.99 6.76 1.25
C ASP A 332 -14.47 8.10 1.79
N ASP A 333 -14.07 8.15 3.05
CA ASP A 333 -13.45 9.33 3.68
C ASP A 333 -12.13 9.73 2.99
N ALA A 334 -11.25 8.76 2.72
CA ALA A 334 -9.96 9.03 2.09
C ALA A 334 -10.11 9.47 0.64
N LEU A 335 -10.93 8.77 -0.15
CA LEU A 335 -11.14 9.11 -1.55
C LEU A 335 -11.82 10.48 -1.69
N THR A 336 -12.82 10.79 -0.87
CA THR A 336 -13.44 12.13 -0.83
C THR A 336 -12.41 13.21 -0.52
N LEU A 337 -11.57 12.99 0.50
CA LEU A 337 -10.55 13.97 0.90
C LEU A 337 -9.52 14.24 -0.20
N PHE A 338 -9.06 13.18 -0.88
CA PHE A 338 -8.01 13.29 -1.89
C PHE A 338 -8.52 13.49 -3.33
N SER A 339 -9.84 13.48 -3.54
CA SER A 339 -10.45 13.83 -4.83
C SER A 339 -10.89 15.29 -4.92
N GLY A 340 -10.95 16.01 -3.77
CA GLY A 340 -11.36 17.42 -3.72
C GLY A 340 -12.83 17.62 -4.04
N ASP A 341 -13.73 17.08 -3.21
CA ASP A 341 -15.21 17.21 -3.30
C ASP A 341 -15.83 16.71 -4.64
N GLY A 342 -15.16 15.76 -5.29
CA GLY A 342 -15.67 15.09 -6.50
C GLY A 342 -16.74 14.04 -6.18
N ASP A 343 -17.57 13.72 -7.20
CA ASP A 343 -18.47 12.58 -7.14
C ASP A 343 -17.66 11.27 -7.03
N PRO A 344 -17.97 10.35 -6.08
CA PRO A 344 -17.34 9.03 -6.03
C PRO A 344 -17.26 8.30 -7.36
N ASN A 345 -18.24 8.45 -8.23
CA ASN A 345 -18.28 7.85 -9.56
C ASN A 345 -17.17 8.37 -10.51
N GLU A 346 -16.51 9.47 -10.19
CA GLU A 346 -15.37 9.96 -10.99
C GLU A 346 -14.13 9.10 -10.79
N TYR A 347 -13.99 8.40 -9.65
CA TYR A 347 -12.81 7.61 -9.30
C TYR A 347 -13.08 6.14 -8.95
N LEU A 348 -14.33 5.78 -8.61
CA LEU A 348 -14.78 4.41 -8.43
C LEU A 348 -15.63 3.95 -9.60
N LEU A 349 -15.56 2.67 -9.92
CA LEU A 349 -16.54 2.00 -10.75
C LEU A 349 -17.64 1.46 -9.82
N GLU A 350 -18.87 1.75 -10.18
CA GLU A 350 -20.03 1.16 -9.53
C GLU A 350 -20.09 -0.35 -9.81
N ASN A 351 -20.77 -1.09 -8.95
CA ASN A 351 -21.00 -2.50 -9.17
C ASN A 351 -21.94 -2.72 -10.37
N TYR A 352 -21.96 -3.94 -10.91
CA TYR A 352 -22.79 -4.30 -12.06
C TYR A 352 -24.28 -4.00 -11.84
N GLU A 353 -24.79 -4.21 -10.64
CA GLU A 353 -26.21 -3.96 -10.29
C GLU A 353 -26.61 -2.49 -10.45
N TYR A 354 -25.70 -1.57 -10.13
CA TYR A 354 -25.92 -0.13 -10.34
C TYR A 354 -26.16 0.19 -11.83
N TYR A 355 -25.31 -0.34 -12.71
CA TYR A 355 -25.44 -0.12 -14.15
C TYR A 355 -26.70 -0.78 -14.73
N VAL A 356 -27.01 -2.01 -14.31
CA VAL A 356 -28.23 -2.72 -14.74
C VAL A 356 -29.48 -1.96 -14.33
N ASN A 357 -29.55 -1.43 -13.11
CA ASN A 357 -30.70 -0.68 -12.63
C ASN A 357 -30.90 0.67 -13.36
N GLN A 358 -29.83 1.27 -13.89
CA GLN A 358 -29.95 2.48 -14.73
C GLN A 358 -30.49 2.18 -16.15
N TRP A 359 -30.32 0.95 -16.65
CA TRP A 359 -30.77 0.56 -17.97
C TRP A 359 -32.23 0.03 -18.00
N ILE A 360 -32.76 -0.35 -16.84
CA ILE A 360 -34.12 -0.93 -16.71
C ILE A 360 -35.15 0.15 -16.35
N ASN A 361 -34.73 1.36 -15.95
CA ASN A 361 -35.59 2.53 -15.72
C ASN A 361 -35.46 3.53 -16.85
#